data_4bd0b1941b857aec235314ccac4a6d50
#
_entry.id   4bd0b1941b857aec235314ccac4a6d50
#
_cell.length_a   1.000
_cell.length_b   1.000
_cell.length_c   1.000
_cell.angle_alpha   90.00
_cell.angle_beta   90.00
_cell.angle_gamma   90.00
#
_symmetry.space_group_name_H-M   'P 1'
#
loop_
_entity.id
_entity.type
_entity.pdbx_description
1 polymer ?
#
loop_
_entity_poly.entity_id
_entity_poly.type
_entity_poly.pdbx_seq_one_letter_code
_entity_poly.pdbx_strand_id
1 'polypeptide(L)'
;MIGMYFGPLLVVNCWLVIYTWLHHTDSDVPHLSNSEFSFMRGAFLSIDRPYGKIINILHHNIGSSHVVHHVCPTIPHYHATKATLEIRKAFNKAYLFNPDPIHKALWNIASNCIAVKSDIAEGRYVWQSSYKKRSKQLIETNLLSH
;
A
#
# COMPACT_ATOMS: atom_id res chain seq x y z
N MET A 1 26.95 -17.63 19.60
CA MET A 1 25.60 -17.39 20.10
C MET A 1 25.02 -16.05 19.62
N ILE A 2 25.71 -14.90 19.76
CA ILE A 2 25.19 -13.57 19.32
C ILE A 2 24.79 -13.58 17.84
N GLY A 3 25.65 -14.01 16.92
CA GLY A 3 25.36 -14.05 15.50
C GLY A 3 24.20 -14.97 15.10
N MET A 4 24.02 -16.08 15.81
CA MET A 4 22.92 -17.02 15.56
C MET A 4 21.55 -16.48 15.97
N TYR A 5 21.51 -15.51 16.87
CA TYR A 5 20.27 -14.86 17.31
C TYR A 5 20.04 -13.56 16.55
N PHE A 6 21.01 -12.65 16.54
CA PHE A 6 20.84 -11.33 15.94
C PHE A 6 20.76 -11.35 14.42
N GLY A 7 21.45 -12.28 13.74
CA GLY A 7 21.38 -12.40 12.29
C GLY A 7 19.95 -12.67 11.81
N PRO A 8 19.32 -13.77 12.23
CA PRO A 8 17.91 -14.05 11.88
C PRO A 8 16.94 -12.95 12.33
N LEU A 9 17.13 -12.38 13.51
CA LEU A 9 16.29 -11.29 14.03
C LEU A 9 16.33 -10.06 13.11
N LEU A 10 17.50 -9.65 12.66
CA LEU A 10 17.65 -8.52 11.73
C LEU A 10 16.97 -8.80 10.40
N VAL A 11 17.07 -10.01 9.87
CA VAL A 11 16.40 -10.40 8.64
C VAL A 11 14.87 -10.33 8.78
N VAL A 12 14.34 -10.88 9.88
CA VAL A 12 12.89 -10.82 10.18
C VAL A 12 12.42 -9.38 10.30
N ASN A 13 13.14 -8.56 11.08
CA ASN A 13 12.78 -7.15 11.26
C ASN A 13 12.85 -6.37 9.94
N CYS A 14 13.84 -6.64 9.10
CA CYS A 14 13.97 -6.02 7.78
C CYS A 14 12.73 -6.32 6.92
N TRP A 15 12.33 -7.59 6.83
CA TRP A 15 11.14 -7.98 6.08
C TRP A 15 9.86 -7.42 6.69
N LEU A 16 9.74 -7.39 8.00
CA LEU A 16 8.58 -6.81 8.69
C LEU A 16 8.42 -5.32 8.30
N VAL A 17 9.51 -4.55 8.35
CA VAL A 17 9.50 -3.13 7.97
C VAL A 17 9.18 -2.97 6.48
N ILE A 18 9.79 -3.77 5.61
CA ILE A 18 9.52 -3.71 4.16
C ILE A 18 8.04 -3.98 3.88
N TYR A 19 7.46 -5.04 4.45
CA TYR A 19 6.07 -5.38 4.22
C TYR A 19 5.13 -4.30 4.76
N THR A 20 5.29 -3.89 6.00
CA THR A 20 4.43 -2.86 6.59
C THR A 20 4.51 -1.55 5.82
N TRP A 21 5.71 -1.11 5.48
CA TRP A 21 5.87 0.14 4.75
C TRP A 21 5.33 0.08 3.32
N LEU A 22 5.70 -0.96 2.55
CA LEU A 22 5.29 -1.08 1.15
C LEU A 22 3.80 -1.38 0.95
N HIS A 23 3.14 -2.01 1.91
CA HIS A 23 1.72 -2.35 1.79
C HIS A 23 0.77 -1.29 2.36
N HIS A 24 1.26 -0.41 3.22
CA HIS A 24 0.45 0.65 3.84
C HIS A 24 0.83 2.06 3.42
N THR A 25 1.84 2.20 2.57
CA THR A 25 2.32 3.50 2.10
C THR A 25 2.50 3.47 0.60
N ASP A 26 1.75 4.30 -0.09
CA ASP A 26 1.88 4.54 -1.53
C ASP A 26 1.24 5.89 -1.87
N SER A 27 1.59 6.45 -3.02
CA SER A 27 0.97 7.67 -3.53
C SER A 27 -0.54 7.52 -3.75
N ASP A 28 -1.00 6.29 -4.00
CA ASP A 28 -2.40 5.96 -4.28
C ASP A 28 -3.17 5.53 -3.03
N VAL A 29 -2.49 5.29 -1.90
CA VAL A 29 -3.12 4.98 -0.62
C VAL A 29 -3.51 6.28 0.09
N PRO A 30 -4.81 6.62 0.19
CA PRO A 30 -5.26 7.81 0.90
C PRO A 30 -5.18 7.60 2.41
N HIS A 31 -5.07 8.71 3.15
CA HIS A 31 -5.20 8.71 4.60
C HIS A 31 -6.54 9.31 4.99
N LEU A 32 -7.37 8.56 5.68
CA LEU A 32 -8.71 9.00 6.08
C LEU A 32 -8.66 9.82 7.38
N SER A 33 -9.56 10.80 7.48
CA SER A 33 -9.84 11.47 8.75
C SER A 33 -10.63 10.54 9.70
N ASN A 34 -10.68 10.88 10.98
CA ASN A 34 -11.43 10.08 11.97
C ASN A 34 -12.93 9.95 11.62
N SER A 35 -13.51 10.97 10.98
CA SER A 35 -14.92 10.96 10.56
C SER A 35 -15.19 10.02 9.38
N GLU A 36 -14.18 9.78 8.54
CA GLU A 36 -14.29 8.96 7.33
C GLU A 36 -13.82 7.51 7.55
N PHE A 37 -13.17 7.24 8.67
CA PHE A 37 -12.61 5.93 8.96
C PHE A 37 -13.71 4.93 9.35
N SER A 38 -13.67 3.75 8.74
CA SER A 38 -14.41 2.56 9.16
C SER A 38 -13.51 1.33 8.98
N PHE A 39 -13.82 0.23 9.65
CA PHE A 39 -13.02 -1.00 9.55
C PHE A 39 -12.80 -1.43 8.08
N MET A 40 -13.88 -1.49 7.29
CA MET A 40 -13.77 -1.90 5.89
C MET A 40 -12.98 -0.90 5.04
N ARG A 41 -13.21 0.41 5.24
CA ARG A 41 -12.39 1.43 4.55
C ARG A 41 -10.93 1.31 4.94
N GLY A 42 -10.63 1.12 6.24
CA GLY A 42 -9.27 0.92 6.72
C GLY A 42 -8.59 -0.33 6.13
N ALA A 43 -9.31 -1.43 5.98
CA ALA A 43 -8.79 -2.65 5.36
C ALA A 43 -8.37 -2.42 3.88
N PHE A 44 -9.11 -1.60 3.15
CA PHE A 44 -8.78 -1.22 1.76
C PHE A 44 -7.75 -0.08 1.65
N LEU A 45 -7.20 0.44 2.75
CA LEU A 45 -6.04 1.33 2.75
C LEU A 45 -4.71 0.55 2.69
N SER A 46 -4.76 -0.66 2.21
CA SER A 46 -3.61 -1.50 1.91
C SER A 46 -3.53 -1.78 0.41
N ILE A 47 -2.34 -2.15 -0.05
CA ILE A 47 -2.07 -2.37 -1.46
C ILE A 47 -1.40 -3.72 -1.67
N ASP A 48 -1.85 -4.49 -2.64
CA ASP A 48 -1.21 -5.74 -3.02
C ASP A 48 -0.02 -5.50 -3.95
N ARG A 49 1.13 -6.12 -3.61
CA ARG A 49 2.38 -6.07 -4.39
C ARG A 49 2.97 -7.46 -4.55
N PRO A 50 3.14 -7.96 -5.78
CA PRO A 50 3.89 -9.18 -6.01
C PRO A 50 5.39 -8.93 -5.90
N TYR A 51 6.10 -9.76 -5.13
CA TYR A 51 7.55 -9.65 -4.93
C TYR A 51 8.38 -10.62 -5.79
N GLY A 52 7.77 -11.17 -6.84
CA GLY A 52 8.38 -12.18 -7.68
C GLY A 52 8.20 -13.60 -7.13
N LYS A 53 8.46 -14.60 -7.96
CA LYS A 53 8.12 -16.01 -7.68
C LYS A 53 8.76 -16.53 -6.40
N ILE A 54 10.06 -16.30 -6.20
CA ILE A 54 10.81 -16.85 -5.06
C ILE A 54 10.29 -16.27 -3.75
N ILE A 55 10.22 -14.94 -3.63
CA ILE A 55 9.77 -14.28 -2.41
C ILE A 55 8.30 -14.61 -2.13
N ASN A 56 7.45 -14.61 -3.16
CA ASN A 56 6.04 -14.97 -2.99
C ASN A 56 5.86 -16.39 -2.45
N ILE A 57 6.67 -17.37 -2.91
CA ILE A 57 6.61 -18.75 -2.40
C ILE A 57 7.10 -18.79 -0.94
N LEU A 58 8.25 -18.20 -0.65
CA LEU A 58 8.84 -18.19 0.69
C LEU A 58 7.95 -17.52 1.74
N HIS A 59 7.21 -16.49 1.34
CA HIS A 59 6.33 -15.72 2.22
C HIS A 59 4.84 -16.00 1.96
N HIS A 60 4.50 -17.17 1.42
CA HIS A 60 3.12 -17.63 1.25
C HIS A 60 2.20 -16.65 0.52
N ASN A 61 2.72 -15.91 -0.46
CA ASN A 61 2.02 -14.91 -1.26
C ASN A 61 1.43 -13.72 -0.46
N ILE A 62 1.90 -13.47 0.76
CA ILE A 62 1.37 -12.38 1.59
C ILE A 62 1.40 -11.02 0.88
N GLY A 63 2.42 -10.73 0.09
CA GLY A 63 2.52 -9.50 -0.68
C GLY A 63 1.45 -9.35 -1.76
N SER A 64 1.04 -10.45 -2.38
CA SER A 64 0.01 -10.48 -3.44
C SER A 64 -1.41 -10.68 -2.91
N SER A 65 -1.60 -10.82 -1.60
CA SER A 65 -2.87 -11.05 -0.92
C SER A 65 -3.00 -10.29 0.39
N HIS A 66 -2.32 -9.15 0.49
CA HIS A 66 -2.26 -8.36 1.71
C HIS A 66 -3.59 -7.67 2.04
N VAL A 67 -4.30 -7.19 1.02
CA VAL A 67 -5.66 -6.63 1.17
C VAL A 67 -6.60 -7.66 1.77
N VAL A 68 -6.57 -8.90 1.28
CA VAL A 68 -7.37 -10.00 1.84
C VAL A 68 -7.02 -10.26 3.30
N HIS A 69 -5.73 -10.21 3.64
CA HIS A 69 -5.27 -10.37 5.01
C HIS A 69 -5.89 -9.33 5.95
N HIS A 70 -6.09 -8.09 5.48
CA HIS A 70 -6.75 -7.04 6.25
C HIS A 70 -8.28 -7.18 6.30
N VAL A 71 -8.90 -7.59 5.19
CA VAL A 71 -10.37 -7.76 5.10
C VAL A 71 -10.83 -8.97 5.91
N CYS A 72 -10.09 -10.07 5.85
CA CYS A 72 -10.42 -11.31 6.56
C CYS A 72 -9.14 -12.02 7.04
N PRO A 73 -8.58 -11.62 8.19
CA PRO A 73 -7.31 -12.12 8.70
C PRO A 73 -7.33 -13.62 9.07
N THR A 74 -8.51 -14.21 9.17
CA THR A 74 -8.70 -15.63 9.48
C THR A 74 -8.56 -16.57 8.27
N ILE A 75 -8.47 -16.02 7.05
CA ILE A 75 -8.29 -16.83 5.84
C ILE A 75 -6.89 -17.49 5.84
N PRO A 76 -6.80 -18.83 5.71
CA PRO A 76 -5.52 -19.50 5.57
C PRO A 76 -4.80 -19.05 4.29
N HIS A 77 -3.46 -18.96 4.35
CA HIS A 77 -2.64 -18.48 3.23
C HIS A 77 -2.88 -19.21 1.91
N TYR A 78 -3.16 -20.53 1.96
CA TYR A 78 -3.42 -21.35 0.76
C TYR A 78 -4.77 -21.03 0.08
N HIS A 79 -5.68 -20.31 0.73
CA HIS A 79 -6.91 -19.78 0.16
C HIS A 79 -6.83 -18.28 -0.17
N ALA A 80 -5.82 -17.58 0.33
CA ALA A 80 -5.70 -16.12 0.21
C ALA A 80 -5.69 -15.66 -1.27
N THR A 81 -4.94 -16.35 -2.14
CA THR A 81 -4.88 -16.00 -3.57
C THR A 81 -6.26 -16.10 -4.25
N LYS A 82 -7.05 -17.15 -3.94
CA LYS A 82 -8.41 -17.29 -4.49
C LYS A 82 -9.33 -16.19 -3.98
N ALA A 83 -9.27 -15.90 -2.68
CA ALA A 83 -10.06 -14.83 -2.07
C ALA A 83 -9.67 -13.45 -2.63
N THR A 84 -8.39 -13.19 -2.90
CA THR A 84 -7.93 -11.96 -3.56
C THR A 84 -8.59 -11.75 -4.91
N LEU A 85 -8.72 -12.79 -5.73
CA LEU A 85 -9.39 -12.69 -7.02
C LEU A 85 -10.87 -12.29 -6.89
N GLU A 86 -11.56 -12.83 -5.90
CA GLU A 86 -12.97 -12.50 -5.66
C GLU A 86 -13.14 -11.09 -5.08
N ILE A 87 -12.29 -10.68 -4.14
CA ILE A 87 -12.29 -9.31 -3.61
C ILE A 87 -11.98 -8.30 -4.72
N ARG A 88 -11.02 -8.58 -5.58
CA ARG A 88 -10.68 -7.72 -6.71
C ARG A 88 -11.85 -7.54 -7.69
N LYS A 89 -12.62 -8.59 -7.93
CA LYS A 89 -13.85 -8.52 -8.78
C LYS A 89 -14.95 -7.71 -8.10
N ALA A 90 -15.21 -7.99 -6.81
CA ALA A 90 -16.30 -7.37 -6.07
C ALA A 90 -16.04 -5.88 -5.76
N PHE A 91 -14.79 -5.52 -5.46
CA PHE A 91 -14.39 -4.19 -4.99
C PHE A 91 -13.38 -3.51 -5.92
N ASN A 92 -13.50 -3.69 -7.22
CA ASN A 92 -12.56 -3.21 -8.23
C ASN A 92 -12.13 -1.74 -8.04
N LYS A 93 -13.05 -0.85 -7.65
CA LYS A 93 -12.76 0.59 -7.44
C LYS A 93 -12.00 0.89 -6.16
N ALA A 94 -12.11 0.04 -5.16
CA ALA A 94 -11.46 0.22 -3.86
C ALA A 94 -10.17 -0.59 -3.72
N TYR A 95 -10.00 -1.62 -4.56
CA TYR A 95 -8.84 -2.51 -4.50
C TYR A 95 -7.62 -1.86 -5.15
N LEU A 96 -6.53 -1.77 -4.38
CA LEU A 96 -5.27 -1.20 -4.83
C LEU A 96 -4.27 -2.30 -5.17
N PHE A 97 -3.59 -2.14 -6.29
CA PHE A 97 -2.58 -3.07 -6.79
C PHE A 97 -1.43 -2.32 -7.47
N ASN A 98 -0.20 -2.61 -7.07
CA ASN A 98 0.99 -2.03 -7.68
C ASN A 98 2.04 -3.12 -7.96
N PRO A 99 2.35 -3.42 -9.24
CA PRO A 99 3.30 -4.45 -9.63
C PRO A 99 4.76 -4.00 -9.62
N ASP A 100 5.07 -2.78 -9.16
CA ASP A 100 6.44 -2.26 -9.16
C ASP A 100 7.38 -3.16 -8.33
N PRO A 101 8.60 -3.41 -8.80
CA PRO A 101 9.61 -4.15 -8.04
C PRO A 101 9.94 -3.46 -6.71
N ILE A 102 10.29 -4.25 -5.69
CA ILE A 102 10.55 -3.78 -4.30
C ILE A 102 11.47 -2.55 -4.28
N HIS A 103 12.61 -2.60 -4.97
CA HIS A 103 13.58 -1.51 -4.97
C HIS A 103 13.02 -0.21 -5.55
N LYS A 104 12.21 -0.32 -6.61
CA LYS A 104 11.56 0.84 -7.23
C LYS A 104 10.45 1.40 -6.34
N ALA A 105 9.64 0.52 -5.75
CA ALA A 105 8.61 0.90 -4.82
C ALA A 105 9.17 1.58 -3.56
N LEU A 106 10.25 1.02 -2.97
CA LEU A 106 10.96 1.62 -1.83
C LEU A 106 11.47 3.02 -2.17
N TRP A 107 12.13 3.19 -3.32
CA TRP A 107 12.63 4.49 -3.75
C TRP A 107 11.50 5.50 -3.95
N ASN A 108 10.43 5.08 -4.62
CA ASN A 108 9.28 5.95 -4.87
C ASN A 108 8.61 6.40 -3.56
N ILE A 109 8.38 5.48 -2.63
CA ILE A 109 7.76 5.78 -1.34
C ILE A 109 8.67 6.68 -0.51
N ALA A 110 9.97 6.35 -0.39
CA ALA A 110 10.93 7.15 0.35
C ALA A 110 11.07 8.58 -0.19
N SER A 111 10.93 8.77 -1.51
CA SER A 111 11.09 10.07 -2.14
C SER A 111 9.80 10.91 -2.13
N ASN A 112 8.63 10.28 -2.19
CA ASN A 112 7.36 10.97 -2.43
C ASN A 112 6.38 10.93 -1.26
N CYS A 113 6.46 9.91 -0.39
CA CYS A 113 5.52 9.71 0.70
C CYS A 113 6.10 10.14 2.05
N ILE A 114 6.62 11.38 2.13
CA ILE A 114 7.31 11.89 3.33
C ILE A 114 6.33 12.61 4.27
N ALA A 115 5.40 13.39 3.73
CA ALA A 115 4.47 14.18 4.52
C ALA A 115 3.09 14.21 3.89
N VAL A 116 2.07 14.24 4.72
CA VAL A 116 0.67 14.36 4.30
C VAL A 116 0.17 15.79 4.51
N LYS A 117 -0.77 16.22 3.67
CA LYS A 117 -1.48 17.49 3.78
C LYS A 117 -2.97 17.20 3.89
N SER A 118 -3.67 17.94 4.73
CA SER A 118 -5.13 17.86 4.81
C SER A 118 -5.75 18.37 3.51
N ASP A 119 -6.62 17.59 2.92
CA ASP A 119 -7.51 17.98 1.84
C ASP A 119 -8.91 18.16 2.44
N ILE A 120 -9.20 19.41 2.85
CA ILE A 120 -10.44 19.75 3.57
C ILE A 120 -11.67 19.48 2.69
N ALA A 121 -11.55 19.64 1.38
CA ALA A 121 -12.67 19.45 0.44
C ALA A 121 -13.11 17.98 0.34
N GLU A 122 -12.18 17.05 0.53
CA GLU A 122 -12.43 15.61 0.40
C GLU A 122 -12.43 14.86 1.75
N GLY A 123 -12.25 15.57 2.89
CA GLY A 123 -12.25 14.95 4.22
C GLY A 123 -11.12 13.93 4.47
N ARG A 124 -10.06 14.00 3.69
CA ARG A 124 -8.92 13.06 3.75
C ARG A 124 -7.58 13.78 3.74
N TYR A 125 -6.54 13.03 4.08
CA TYR A 125 -5.16 13.50 3.95
C TYR A 125 -4.55 12.91 2.69
N VAL A 126 -3.80 13.72 1.95
CA VAL A 126 -3.09 13.31 0.74
C VAL A 126 -1.60 13.57 0.87
N TRP A 127 -0.77 12.80 0.18
CA TRP A 127 0.66 13.03 0.16
C TRP A 127 1.00 14.39 -0.42
N GLN A 128 1.91 15.09 0.19
CA GLN A 128 2.30 16.45 -0.23
C GLN A 128 2.84 16.48 -1.66
N SER A 129 3.53 15.44 -2.10
CA SER A 129 4.00 15.27 -3.48
C SER A 129 2.83 15.16 -4.47
N SER A 130 1.82 14.37 -4.14
CA SER A 130 0.62 14.19 -4.97
C SER A 130 -0.21 15.48 -5.04
N TYR A 131 -0.30 16.22 -3.94
CA TYR A 131 -0.95 17.51 -3.89
C TYR A 131 -0.27 18.55 -4.81
N LYS A 132 1.07 18.64 -4.77
CA LYS A 132 1.84 19.52 -5.66
C LYS A 132 1.66 19.16 -7.14
N LYS A 133 1.57 17.87 -7.48
CA LYS A 133 1.34 17.41 -8.85
C LYS A 133 -0.05 17.80 -9.34
N ARG A 134 -1.09 17.60 -8.51
CA ARG A 134 -2.48 17.97 -8.83
C ARG A 134 -2.64 19.49 -9.01
N SER A 135 -2.06 20.30 -8.13
CA SER A 135 -2.14 21.75 -8.23
C SER A 135 -1.45 22.29 -9.48
N LYS A 136 -0.31 21.69 -9.90
CA LYS A 136 0.34 22.02 -11.18
C LYS A 136 -0.55 21.70 -12.37
N GLN A 137 -1.14 20.51 -12.41
CA GLN A 137 -2.05 20.12 -13.51
C GLN A 137 -3.26 21.04 -13.63
N LEU A 138 -3.86 21.45 -12.50
CA LEU A 138 -4.99 22.38 -12.51
C LEU A 138 -4.58 23.76 -13.06
N ILE A 139 -3.41 24.25 -12.69
CA ILE A 139 -2.90 25.53 -13.21
C ILE A 139 -2.65 25.44 -14.71
N GLU A 140 -2.00 24.36 -15.18
CA GLU A 140 -1.74 24.15 -16.61
C GLU A 140 -3.05 24.03 -17.42
N THR A 141 -4.04 23.31 -16.91
CA THR A 141 -5.35 23.17 -17.57
C THR A 141 -6.08 24.52 -17.65
N ASN A 142 -6.05 25.32 -16.60
CA ASN A 142 -6.67 26.65 -16.59
C ASN A 142 -5.96 27.66 -17.51
N LEU A 143 -4.63 27.53 -17.68
CA LEU A 143 -3.86 28.35 -18.62
C LEU A 143 -4.12 28.01 -20.09
N LEU A 144 -4.51 26.77 -20.37
CA LEU A 144 -4.81 26.29 -21.73
C LEU A 144 -6.28 26.55 -22.14
N SER A 145 -7.14 26.93 -21.18
CA SER A 145 -8.56 27.23 -21.41
C SER A 145 -8.87 28.71 -21.65
N HIS A 146 -7.84 29.55 -21.68
CA HIS A 146 -7.89 30.97 -22.05
C HIS A 146 -7.02 31.23 -23.26
#